data_940495240b2d0f45d3f1ca66bf751452
#
_entry.id   940495240b2d0f45d3f1ca66bf751452
#
_cell.length_a   1.000
_cell.length_b   1.000
_cell.length_c   1.000
_cell.angle_alpha   90.00
_cell.angle_beta   90.00
_cell.angle_gamma   90.00
#
_symmetry.space_group_name_H-M   'P 1'
#
loop_
_entity.id
_entity.type
_entity.pdbx_description
1 polymer ?
#
loop_
_entity_poly.entity_id
_entity_poly.type
_entity_poly.pdbx_seq_one_letter_code
_entity_poly.pdbx_strand_id
1 'polypeptide(L)'
;MLLVAVMSLAASCSNINVTPDISISENVVSGEAGYVFVDVTAAGQWVLSIYYDGSDEGWADLTSSEGSGSKDGVILRYEENTSAESRSLRVILTASGQDLAVTFTQSGKDPSGGDDPDPDPGFSKNPGWLELPALAETEDCHFYWHDMTSGGKTVRNYSFLWDRENLVAHWVAYPLNTGLIGTGSRTDNWGYDPLVPRDEQPELYRGYNGDYDRGHQLPSADRLTRNANIATFYFTNMTPQIGSRFNQSIWGNFETKVRDWSRTADTLYVVTGCVLEGSPGVAYDNLDKAVTVPGGYFKALLWYNHASTYSFGQYTAAGFFMDHRNYSGSTFVPDDYIMSIDDLEEITGIDFFVNLPAKIGQAQADAIESADPSGVSLWN
;
A
#
# COMPACT_ATOMS: atom_id res chain seq x y z
N MET A 1 -60.05 -38.41 8.95
CA MET A 1 -58.88 -38.85 8.16
C MET A 1 -58.42 -37.68 7.34
N LEU A 2 -57.48 -36.96 7.89
CA LEU A 2 -56.98 -35.67 7.32
C LEU A 2 -55.68 -35.97 6.55
N LEU A 3 -55.66 -35.73 5.25
CA LEU A 3 -54.54 -35.95 4.38
C LEU A 3 -53.66 -34.68 4.46
N VAL A 4 -52.46 -34.80 5.02
CA VAL A 4 -51.45 -33.73 5.01
C VAL A 4 -50.61 -33.92 3.75
N ALA A 5 -50.73 -32.98 2.81
CA ALA A 5 -49.88 -32.91 1.63
C ALA A 5 -48.55 -32.23 2.01
N VAL A 6 -47.47 -32.97 1.96
CA VAL A 6 -46.09 -32.43 2.10
C VAL A 6 -45.69 -31.87 0.73
N MET A 7 -45.64 -30.54 0.61
CA MET A 7 -44.98 -29.87 -0.53
C MET A 7 -43.48 -29.90 -0.30
N SER A 8 -42.76 -30.69 -1.07
CA SER A 8 -41.31 -30.59 -1.21
C SER A 8 -40.97 -29.39 -2.08
N LEU A 9 -40.43 -28.33 -1.47
CA LEU A 9 -39.72 -27.27 -2.21
C LEU A 9 -38.43 -27.87 -2.76
N ALA A 10 -38.41 -28.16 -4.05
CA ALA A 10 -37.16 -28.34 -4.77
C ALA A 10 -36.46 -26.96 -4.90
N ALA A 11 -35.40 -26.74 -4.14
CA ALA A 11 -34.53 -25.62 -4.38
C ALA A 11 -33.83 -25.85 -5.73
N SER A 12 -34.24 -25.07 -6.74
CA SER A 12 -33.53 -24.98 -8.01
C SER A 12 -32.19 -24.27 -7.76
N CYS A 13 -31.13 -25.02 -7.54
CA CYS A 13 -29.79 -24.50 -7.72
C CYS A 13 -29.59 -24.18 -9.20
N SER A 14 -29.68 -22.92 -9.57
CA SER A 14 -29.19 -22.46 -10.87
C SER A 14 -27.69 -22.76 -10.93
N ASN A 15 -27.28 -23.78 -11.68
CA ASN A 15 -25.92 -24.01 -12.05
C ASN A 15 -25.44 -22.80 -12.87
N ILE A 16 -24.81 -21.84 -12.24
CA ILE A 16 -24.00 -20.84 -12.95
C ILE A 16 -22.80 -21.63 -13.48
N ASN A 17 -22.80 -21.90 -14.79
CA ASN A 17 -21.64 -22.48 -15.46
C ASN A 17 -20.51 -21.43 -15.45
N VAL A 18 -19.69 -21.45 -14.42
CA VAL A 18 -18.45 -20.66 -14.36
C VAL A 18 -17.44 -21.39 -15.23
N THR A 19 -17.08 -20.79 -16.37
CA THR A 19 -15.98 -21.28 -17.21
C THR A 19 -14.66 -20.96 -16.50
N PRO A 20 -13.76 -21.94 -16.32
CA PRO A 20 -12.43 -21.66 -15.77
C PRO A 20 -11.69 -20.64 -16.62
N ASP A 21 -11.02 -19.71 -15.97
CA ASP A 21 -10.16 -18.70 -16.59
C ASP A 21 -9.01 -18.31 -15.66
N ILE A 22 -7.91 -17.84 -16.25
CA ILE A 22 -6.73 -17.36 -15.55
C ILE A 22 -6.24 -16.08 -16.22
N SER A 23 -5.93 -15.07 -15.42
CA SER A 23 -5.29 -13.84 -15.89
C SER A 23 -4.14 -13.44 -14.99
N ILE A 24 -3.25 -12.59 -15.51
CA ILE A 24 -2.10 -12.04 -14.78
C ILE A 24 -2.11 -10.52 -14.97
N SER A 25 -1.78 -9.78 -13.90
CA SER A 25 -1.85 -8.32 -13.90
C SER A 25 -0.87 -7.68 -14.88
N GLU A 26 0.33 -8.25 -15.00
CA GLU A 26 1.37 -7.88 -15.97
C GLU A 26 2.05 -9.15 -16.46
N ASN A 27 2.23 -9.24 -17.77
CA ASN A 27 2.84 -10.43 -18.40
C ASN A 27 4.27 -10.20 -18.86
N VAL A 28 4.76 -8.96 -18.82
CA VAL A 28 6.16 -8.58 -19.09
C VAL A 28 6.60 -7.57 -18.05
N VAL A 29 7.69 -7.84 -17.36
CA VAL A 29 8.25 -6.99 -16.30
C VAL A 29 9.75 -6.73 -16.52
N SER A 30 10.33 -5.78 -15.79
CA SER A 30 11.77 -5.51 -15.78
C SER A 30 12.58 -6.68 -15.22
N GLY A 31 13.91 -6.59 -15.27
CA GLY A 31 14.82 -7.58 -14.69
C GLY A 31 14.86 -7.61 -13.16
N GLU A 32 14.33 -6.61 -12.50
CA GLU A 32 14.35 -6.49 -11.04
C GLU A 32 13.44 -7.53 -10.37
N ALA A 33 13.71 -7.84 -9.09
CA ALA A 33 12.83 -8.67 -8.28
C ALA A 33 11.49 -7.96 -8.05
N GLY A 34 10.40 -8.73 -7.94
CA GLY A 34 9.08 -8.14 -7.76
C GLY A 34 7.97 -9.17 -7.65
N TYR A 35 6.76 -8.73 -7.93
CA TYR A 35 5.58 -9.60 -7.95
C TYR A 35 4.53 -9.12 -8.94
N VAL A 36 3.66 -10.06 -9.36
CA VAL A 36 2.46 -9.78 -10.14
C VAL A 36 1.28 -10.56 -9.54
N PHE A 37 0.06 -10.12 -9.86
CA PHE A 37 -1.14 -10.81 -9.41
C PHE A 37 -1.66 -11.78 -10.46
N VAL A 38 -2.07 -12.95 -10.00
CA VAL A 38 -2.75 -13.98 -10.79
C VAL A 38 -4.17 -14.12 -10.26
N ASP A 39 -5.16 -13.92 -11.14
CA ASP A 39 -6.57 -14.10 -10.82
C ASP A 39 -7.07 -15.41 -11.41
N VAL A 40 -7.82 -16.17 -10.60
CA VAL A 40 -8.40 -17.47 -10.95
C VAL A 40 -9.92 -17.37 -10.95
N THR A 41 -10.53 -17.76 -12.05
CA THR A 41 -11.97 -17.99 -12.12
C THR A 41 -12.25 -19.48 -12.18
N ALA A 42 -13.00 -20.02 -11.22
CA ALA A 42 -13.35 -21.44 -11.21
C ALA A 42 -14.64 -21.71 -10.40
N ALA A 43 -15.38 -22.74 -10.78
CA ALA A 43 -16.57 -23.19 -10.06
C ALA A 43 -16.26 -24.11 -8.86
N GLY A 44 -15.10 -24.78 -8.84
CA GLY A 44 -14.71 -25.79 -7.88
C GLY A 44 -13.22 -25.73 -7.54
N GLN A 45 -12.66 -26.87 -7.14
CA GLN A 45 -11.24 -26.96 -6.81
C GLN A 45 -10.35 -26.67 -8.03
N TRP A 46 -9.22 -26.03 -7.77
CA TRP A 46 -8.19 -25.73 -8.76
C TRP A 46 -6.79 -25.85 -8.18
N VAL A 47 -5.83 -26.01 -9.08
CA VAL A 47 -4.41 -26.02 -8.78
C VAL A 47 -3.70 -25.05 -9.72
N LEU A 48 -2.77 -24.24 -9.19
CA LEU A 48 -1.81 -23.48 -9.96
C LEU A 48 -0.44 -24.16 -9.91
N SER A 49 0.24 -24.21 -11.05
CA SER A 49 1.60 -24.69 -11.15
C SER A 49 2.45 -23.76 -12.01
N ILE A 50 3.77 -23.69 -11.73
CA ILE A 50 4.71 -22.91 -12.51
C ILE A 50 5.47 -23.89 -13.43
N TYR A 51 5.58 -23.51 -14.70
CA TYR A 51 6.41 -24.19 -15.69
C TYR A 51 7.40 -23.20 -16.28
N TYR A 52 8.68 -23.40 -16.05
CA TYR A 52 9.76 -22.55 -16.57
C TYR A 52 10.06 -22.90 -18.02
N ASP A 53 10.22 -21.88 -18.89
CA ASP A 53 10.48 -22.08 -20.32
C ASP A 53 11.99 -22.19 -20.67
N GLY A 54 12.80 -22.59 -19.72
CA GLY A 54 14.26 -22.75 -19.87
C GLY A 54 14.84 -23.70 -18.84
N SER A 55 16.17 -23.66 -18.71
CA SER A 55 16.91 -24.47 -17.72
C SER A 55 17.07 -23.74 -16.37
N ASP A 56 16.69 -22.47 -16.28
CA ASP A 56 16.71 -21.68 -15.05
C ASP A 56 15.37 -21.83 -14.36
N GLU A 57 15.32 -22.52 -13.23
CA GLU A 57 14.11 -22.85 -12.49
C GLU A 57 14.22 -22.33 -11.06
N GLY A 58 13.05 -22.16 -10.40
CA GLY A 58 12.98 -21.82 -8.97
C GLY A 58 13.11 -20.33 -8.67
N TRP A 59 13.16 -19.46 -9.69
CA TRP A 59 13.24 -18.01 -9.52
C TRP A 59 11.90 -17.30 -9.29
N ALA A 60 10.80 -18.08 -9.22
CA ALA A 60 9.47 -17.54 -8.93
C ALA A 60 8.67 -18.53 -8.08
N ASP A 61 7.79 -18.01 -7.23
CA ASP A 61 6.88 -18.76 -6.38
C ASP A 61 5.47 -18.14 -6.32
N LEU A 62 4.48 -18.98 -5.98
CA LEU A 62 3.09 -18.57 -5.80
C LEU A 62 2.72 -18.58 -4.31
N THR A 63 2.06 -17.52 -3.83
CA THR A 63 1.57 -17.47 -2.45
C THR A 63 0.45 -18.48 -2.16
N SER A 64 -0.20 -19.01 -3.19
CA SER A 64 -1.18 -20.08 -3.08
C SER A 64 -1.19 -20.91 -4.37
N SER A 65 -0.94 -22.20 -4.25
CA SER A 65 -0.92 -23.16 -5.38
C SER A 65 -2.21 -23.95 -5.53
N GLU A 66 -3.16 -23.83 -4.61
CA GLU A 66 -4.45 -24.54 -4.69
C GLU A 66 -5.58 -23.72 -4.03
N GLY A 67 -6.81 -24.03 -4.42
CA GLY A 67 -7.99 -23.39 -3.86
C GLY A 67 -9.29 -23.95 -4.37
N SER A 68 -10.40 -23.29 -4.04
CA SER A 68 -11.73 -23.64 -4.51
C SER A 68 -12.57 -22.38 -4.75
N GLY A 69 -13.31 -22.36 -5.85
CA GLY A 69 -14.03 -21.17 -6.31
C GLY A 69 -13.09 -20.14 -6.95
N SER A 70 -13.63 -19.03 -7.41
CA SER A 70 -12.81 -17.95 -7.94
C SER A 70 -11.95 -17.32 -6.83
N LYS A 71 -10.71 -16.99 -7.15
CA LYS A 71 -9.77 -16.32 -6.26
C LYS A 71 -8.97 -15.31 -7.05
N ASP A 72 -9.01 -14.08 -6.59
CA ASP A 72 -8.26 -12.99 -7.16
C ASP A 72 -7.04 -12.68 -6.29
N GLY A 73 -5.99 -12.14 -6.91
CA GLY A 73 -4.80 -11.64 -6.19
C GLY A 73 -3.92 -12.74 -5.60
N VAL A 74 -3.83 -13.93 -6.22
CA VAL A 74 -2.72 -14.85 -5.94
C VAL A 74 -1.45 -14.19 -6.42
N ILE A 75 -0.44 -14.05 -5.55
CA ILE A 75 0.79 -13.38 -5.90
C ILE A 75 1.76 -14.38 -6.51
N LEU A 76 2.28 -14.07 -7.70
CA LEU A 76 3.46 -14.66 -8.28
C LEU A 76 4.63 -13.73 -7.93
N ARG A 77 5.50 -14.14 -7.01
CA ARG A 77 6.74 -13.46 -6.67
C ARG A 77 7.84 -13.97 -7.58
N TYR A 78 8.79 -13.12 -7.95
CA TYR A 78 9.96 -13.48 -8.76
C TYR A 78 11.21 -12.76 -8.28
N GLU A 79 12.34 -13.46 -8.37
CA GLU A 79 13.65 -12.94 -8.03
C GLU A 79 14.23 -12.07 -9.15
N GLU A 80 15.24 -11.27 -8.85
CA GLU A 80 15.99 -10.48 -9.84
C GLU A 80 16.55 -11.40 -10.95
N ASN A 81 16.37 -11.00 -12.20
CA ASN A 81 17.06 -11.64 -13.33
C ASN A 81 18.42 -11.00 -13.56
N THR A 82 19.47 -11.57 -13.02
CA THR A 82 20.85 -11.07 -13.17
C THR A 82 21.46 -11.37 -14.54
N SER A 83 20.78 -12.13 -15.42
CA SER A 83 21.20 -12.39 -16.79
C SER A 83 20.88 -11.23 -17.72
N ALA A 84 21.67 -11.04 -18.77
CA ALA A 84 21.33 -10.12 -19.87
C ALA A 84 20.15 -10.61 -20.74
N GLU A 85 19.84 -11.90 -20.68
CA GLU A 85 18.77 -12.52 -21.47
C GLU A 85 17.45 -12.52 -20.68
N SER A 86 16.35 -12.26 -21.36
CA SER A 86 15.02 -12.42 -20.76
C SER A 86 14.73 -13.86 -20.44
N ARG A 87 13.97 -14.11 -19.37
CA ARG A 87 13.48 -15.43 -18.98
C ARG A 87 11.97 -15.44 -18.88
N SER A 88 11.35 -16.59 -19.08
CA SER A 88 9.89 -16.71 -19.01
C SER A 88 9.46 -17.98 -18.30
N LEU A 89 8.23 -17.91 -17.81
CA LEU A 89 7.52 -19.03 -17.23
C LEU A 89 6.05 -18.99 -17.64
N ARG A 90 5.36 -20.11 -17.45
CA ARG A 90 3.91 -20.20 -17.57
C ARG A 90 3.30 -20.55 -16.23
N VAL A 91 2.29 -19.79 -15.81
CA VAL A 91 1.42 -20.18 -14.70
C VAL A 91 0.26 -20.95 -15.29
N ILE A 92 0.11 -22.21 -14.87
CA ILE A 92 -0.89 -23.13 -15.38
C ILE A 92 -1.97 -23.33 -14.32
N LEU A 93 -3.20 -23.01 -14.68
CA LEU A 93 -4.41 -23.32 -13.91
C LEU A 93 -4.99 -24.64 -14.36
N THR A 94 -5.02 -25.62 -13.47
CA THR A 94 -5.79 -26.88 -13.67
C THR A 94 -7.10 -26.76 -12.90
N ALA A 95 -8.22 -26.68 -13.60
CA ALA A 95 -9.55 -26.57 -13.03
C ALA A 95 -10.60 -27.26 -13.91
N SER A 96 -11.56 -27.98 -13.33
CA SER A 96 -12.65 -28.67 -14.03
C SER A 96 -12.17 -29.59 -15.17
N GLY A 97 -10.98 -30.20 -15.02
CA GLY A 97 -10.37 -31.10 -16.02
C GLY A 97 -9.77 -30.36 -17.23
N GLN A 98 -9.54 -29.07 -17.15
CA GLN A 98 -8.90 -28.25 -18.17
C GLN A 98 -7.62 -27.62 -17.62
N ASP A 99 -6.61 -27.45 -18.47
CA ASP A 99 -5.40 -26.70 -18.20
C ASP A 99 -5.43 -25.41 -19.02
N LEU A 100 -5.34 -24.28 -18.33
CA LEU A 100 -5.24 -22.95 -18.90
C LEU A 100 -3.91 -22.34 -18.47
N ALA A 101 -3.27 -21.57 -19.33
CA ALA A 101 -1.96 -21.00 -19.01
C ALA A 101 -1.87 -19.53 -19.39
N VAL A 102 -1.17 -18.77 -18.55
CA VAL A 102 -0.69 -17.43 -18.86
C VAL A 102 0.83 -17.43 -18.86
N THR A 103 1.42 -16.72 -19.81
CA THR A 103 2.88 -16.57 -19.89
C THR A 103 3.30 -15.31 -19.17
N PHE A 104 4.35 -15.42 -18.38
CA PHE A 104 5.03 -14.33 -17.69
C PHE A 104 6.47 -14.26 -18.18
N THR A 105 6.94 -13.06 -18.54
CA THR A 105 8.30 -12.79 -19.03
C THR A 105 8.97 -11.74 -18.18
N GLN A 106 10.17 -12.03 -17.72
CA GLN A 106 11.03 -11.06 -17.04
C GLN A 106 12.19 -10.69 -17.98
N SER A 107 12.39 -9.40 -18.22
CA SER A 107 13.49 -8.89 -19.02
C SER A 107 14.84 -9.27 -18.42
N GLY A 108 15.89 -9.32 -19.25
CA GLY A 108 17.25 -9.45 -18.76
C GLY A 108 17.74 -8.12 -18.17
N LYS A 109 18.75 -8.21 -17.29
CA LYS A 109 19.49 -7.05 -16.81
C LYS A 109 20.41 -6.56 -17.92
N ASP A 110 20.39 -5.28 -18.23
CA ASP A 110 21.28 -4.69 -19.24
C ASP A 110 22.74 -4.91 -18.81
N PRO A 111 23.57 -5.63 -19.61
CA PRO A 111 24.98 -5.88 -19.28
C PRO A 111 25.87 -4.63 -19.40
N SER A 112 25.36 -3.54 -19.95
CA SER A 112 26.08 -2.28 -20.04
C SER A 112 26.03 -1.52 -18.71
N GLY A 113 26.50 -2.13 -17.60
CA GLY A 113 26.75 -1.49 -16.32
C GLY A 113 27.85 -0.42 -16.40
N GLY A 114 27.68 0.54 -17.28
CA GLY A 114 28.32 1.83 -17.25
C GLY A 114 27.35 2.76 -16.55
N ASP A 115 27.88 3.70 -15.74
CA ASP A 115 27.18 4.82 -15.15
C ASP A 115 26.15 5.40 -16.14
N ASP A 116 25.00 4.73 -16.28
CA ASP A 116 23.88 5.29 -17.01
C ASP A 116 23.26 6.34 -16.10
N PRO A 117 23.23 7.59 -16.51
CA PRO A 117 22.44 8.57 -15.82
C PRO A 117 20.98 8.20 -16.08
N ASP A 118 20.40 7.43 -15.18
CA ASP A 118 18.99 7.09 -15.12
C ASP A 118 18.54 5.88 -15.98
N PRO A 119 18.76 4.62 -15.51
CA PRO A 119 18.00 3.50 -16.03
C PRO A 119 16.57 3.67 -15.59
N ASP A 120 15.63 3.87 -16.50
CA ASP A 120 14.20 4.02 -16.22
C ASP A 120 13.90 4.76 -14.90
N PRO A 121 13.30 5.95 -14.89
CA PRO A 121 13.13 6.77 -13.67
C PRO A 121 12.39 6.07 -12.51
N GLY A 122 12.34 4.77 -12.51
CA GLY A 122 11.70 3.94 -11.48
C GLY A 122 12.56 3.50 -10.30
N PHE A 123 13.90 3.55 -10.34
CA PHE A 123 14.67 2.74 -9.37
C PHE A 123 15.91 3.40 -8.72
N SER A 124 16.03 4.72 -8.79
CA SER A 124 16.91 5.44 -7.88
C SER A 124 16.37 5.35 -6.46
N LYS A 125 17.22 5.11 -5.45
CA LYS A 125 16.83 5.21 -4.02
C LYS A 125 16.20 6.56 -3.66
N ASN A 126 16.33 7.57 -4.51
CA ASN A 126 15.58 8.81 -4.48
C ASN A 126 15.02 9.14 -5.88
N PRO A 127 13.83 8.62 -6.24
CA PRO A 127 13.25 8.77 -7.57
C PRO A 127 12.68 10.17 -7.87
N GLY A 128 12.95 11.17 -7.04
CA GLY A 128 12.44 12.54 -7.20
C GLY A 128 10.94 12.69 -6.88
N TRP A 129 10.34 11.74 -6.20
CA TRP A 129 8.93 11.81 -5.78
C TRP A 129 8.74 12.87 -4.70
N LEU A 130 7.75 13.75 -4.88
CA LEU A 130 7.56 14.89 -3.98
C LEU A 130 7.05 14.51 -2.59
N GLU A 131 6.38 13.36 -2.46
CA GLU A 131 5.97 12.83 -1.16
C GLU A 131 7.08 12.13 -0.39
N LEU A 132 8.26 11.91 -0.99
CA LEU A 132 9.30 11.12 -0.36
C LEU A 132 9.98 11.89 0.79
N PRO A 133 10.01 11.33 2.01
CA PRO A 133 10.87 11.83 3.08
C PRO A 133 12.33 11.43 2.86
N ALA A 134 13.23 11.96 3.69
CA ALA A 134 14.61 11.49 3.75
C ALA A 134 14.66 9.98 4.05
N LEU A 135 15.47 9.26 3.30
CA LEU A 135 15.64 7.83 3.45
C LEU A 135 16.64 7.55 4.59
N ALA A 136 16.13 7.24 5.78
CA ALA A 136 16.92 6.88 6.95
C ALA A 136 17.10 5.35 7.04
N GLU A 137 17.61 4.72 5.97
CA GLU A 137 17.90 3.28 5.96
C GLU A 137 19.01 2.93 6.96
N THR A 138 18.81 1.84 7.69
CA THR A 138 19.76 1.26 8.64
C THR A 138 19.85 -0.25 8.40
N GLU A 139 20.56 -0.99 9.28
CA GLU A 139 20.55 -2.45 9.24
C GLU A 139 19.13 -3.02 9.45
N ASP A 140 18.29 -2.34 10.22
CA ASP A 140 16.95 -2.81 10.59
C ASP A 140 15.81 -2.05 9.89
N CYS A 141 16.09 -0.93 9.22
CA CYS A 141 15.11 -0.11 8.53
C CYS A 141 15.39 -0.08 7.02
N HIS A 142 14.46 -0.59 6.23
CA HIS A 142 14.62 -0.72 4.78
C HIS A 142 13.50 -0.02 4.01
N PHE A 143 13.88 0.62 2.90
CA PHE A 143 12.97 1.30 1.99
C PHE A 143 12.40 0.33 0.96
N TYR A 144 11.06 0.37 0.79
CA TYR A 144 10.30 -0.39 -0.20
C TYR A 144 9.23 0.48 -0.86
N TRP A 145 8.75 0.06 -2.04
CA TRP A 145 7.60 0.67 -2.69
C TRP A 145 6.78 -0.36 -3.46
N HIS A 146 5.52 -0.02 -3.70
CA HIS A 146 4.59 -0.77 -4.53
C HIS A 146 4.10 0.09 -5.68
N ASP A 147 3.98 -0.51 -6.84
CA ASP A 147 3.37 0.09 -8.02
C ASP A 147 1.90 -0.31 -8.18
N MET A 148 1.18 0.44 -9.01
CA MET A 148 -0.19 0.16 -9.42
C MET A 148 -0.40 0.56 -10.87
N THR A 149 -1.40 -0.03 -11.52
CA THR A 149 -1.82 0.40 -12.84
C THR A 149 -2.93 1.46 -12.74
N SER A 150 -2.73 2.62 -13.35
CA SER A 150 -3.73 3.68 -13.47
C SER A 150 -3.72 4.25 -14.89
N GLY A 151 -4.89 4.27 -15.54
CA GLY A 151 -5.01 4.74 -16.93
C GLY A 151 -4.17 3.94 -17.94
N GLY A 152 -3.91 2.65 -17.66
CA GLY A 152 -3.09 1.77 -18.51
C GLY A 152 -1.58 2.03 -18.39
N LYS A 153 -1.14 2.74 -17.37
CA LYS A 153 0.28 3.02 -17.07
C LYS A 153 0.61 2.51 -15.67
N THR A 154 1.82 2.00 -15.52
CA THR A 154 2.40 1.72 -14.21
C THR A 154 2.72 3.05 -13.52
N VAL A 155 2.21 3.22 -12.31
CA VAL A 155 2.44 4.38 -11.44
C VAL A 155 2.64 3.88 -10.02
N ARG A 156 3.38 4.63 -9.19
CA ARG A 156 3.56 4.19 -7.81
C ARG A 156 2.25 4.18 -7.03
N ASN A 157 2.07 3.14 -6.25
CA ASN A 157 0.98 3.01 -5.31
C ASN A 157 1.35 3.73 -4.00
N TYR A 158 2.40 3.28 -3.34
CA TYR A 158 2.98 3.91 -2.16
C TYR A 158 4.42 3.42 -1.93
N SER A 159 5.16 4.15 -1.12
CA SER A 159 6.46 3.74 -0.60
C SER A 159 6.46 3.77 0.93
N PHE A 160 7.37 3.04 1.56
CA PHE A 160 7.41 2.94 3.03
C PHE A 160 8.81 2.62 3.53
N LEU A 161 9.11 3.05 4.76
CA LEU A 161 10.31 2.67 5.50
C LEU A 161 9.92 1.64 6.56
N TRP A 162 10.28 0.39 6.32
CA TRP A 162 9.95 -0.74 7.18
C TRP A 162 11.00 -0.97 8.24
N ASP A 163 10.60 -1.04 9.50
CA ASP A 163 11.42 -1.39 10.65
C ASP A 163 11.14 -2.85 11.04
N ARG A 164 12.10 -3.73 10.75
CA ARG A 164 11.97 -5.18 11.02
C ARG A 164 12.12 -5.53 12.51
N GLU A 165 12.71 -4.65 13.33
CA GLU A 165 12.84 -4.88 14.78
C GLU A 165 11.52 -4.55 15.49
N ASN A 166 10.89 -3.43 15.13
CA ASN A 166 9.63 -2.99 15.73
C ASN A 166 8.39 -3.54 15.01
N LEU A 167 8.55 -4.15 13.82
CA LEU A 167 7.51 -4.68 12.95
C LEU A 167 6.44 -3.64 12.57
N VAL A 168 6.86 -2.41 12.28
CA VAL A 168 6.03 -1.31 11.81
C VAL A 168 6.74 -0.51 10.72
N ALA A 169 5.98 0.13 9.83
CA ALA A 169 6.56 1.15 8.97
C ALA A 169 6.61 2.48 9.73
N HIS A 170 7.77 3.12 9.78
CA HIS A 170 7.92 4.46 10.36
C HIS A 170 7.04 5.47 9.62
N TRP A 171 7.00 5.34 8.29
CA TRP A 171 6.12 6.12 7.43
C TRP A 171 5.72 5.35 6.18
N VAL A 172 4.60 5.77 5.61
CA VAL A 172 4.08 5.38 4.29
C VAL A 172 3.80 6.66 3.51
N ALA A 173 4.37 6.78 2.31
CA ALA A 173 4.27 7.96 1.49
C ALA A 173 3.61 7.66 0.14
N TYR A 174 2.67 8.52 -0.29
CA TYR A 174 1.90 8.28 -1.50
C TYR A 174 1.29 9.56 -2.10
N PRO A 175 1.17 9.63 -3.44
CA PRO A 175 0.37 10.65 -4.09
C PRO A 175 -1.13 10.31 -3.97
N LEU A 176 -1.97 11.32 -3.78
CA LEU A 176 -3.43 11.17 -3.67
C LEU A 176 -4.15 12.15 -4.60
N ASN A 177 -5.00 11.62 -5.46
CA ASN A 177 -5.95 12.37 -6.28
C ASN A 177 -7.10 11.46 -6.71
N THR A 178 -8.13 12.02 -7.30
CA THR A 178 -9.33 11.27 -7.69
C THR A 178 -9.04 10.11 -8.66
N GLY A 179 -8.05 10.25 -9.54
CA GLY A 179 -7.64 9.21 -10.50
C GLY A 179 -6.96 8.02 -9.81
N LEU A 180 -6.16 8.27 -8.77
CA LEU A 180 -5.47 7.24 -8.00
C LEU A 180 -6.36 6.56 -6.96
N ILE A 181 -7.36 7.27 -6.43
CA ILE A 181 -8.37 6.66 -5.55
C ILE A 181 -9.11 5.55 -6.30
N GLY A 182 -9.52 5.80 -7.55
CA GLY A 182 -10.25 4.83 -8.36
C GLY A 182 -11.72 4.64 -7.92
N THR A 183 -12.36 3.60 -8.46
CA THR A 183 -13.81 3.36 -8.30
C THR A 183 -14.10 1.88 -8.05
N GLY A 184 -13.55 1.29 -7.07
CA GLY A 184 -13.83 -0.11 -6.70
C GLY A 184 -14.41 -0.19 -5.29
N SER A 185 -14.17 -1.30 -4.66
CA SER A 185 -14.56 -1.57 -3.28
C SER A 185 -13.38 -2.11 -2.48
N ARG A 186 -13.50 -1.98 -1.17
CA ARG A 186 -12.59 -2.57 -0.21
C ARG A 186 -12.49 -4.09 -0.42
N THR A 187 -11.27 -4.63 -0.50
CA THR A 187 -11.02 -6.06 -0.79
C THR A 187 -10.92 -6.93 0.45
N ASP A 188 -10.51 -6.36 1.59
CA ASP A 188 -10.17 -7.09 2.82
C ASP A 188 -9.18 -8.25 2.60
N ASN A 189 -8.28 -8.10 1.62
CA ASN A 189 -7.34 -9.14 1.19
C ASN A 189 -6.07 -9.14 2.07
N TRP A 190 -6.25 -9.45 3.34
CA TRP A 190 -5.18 -9.49 4.34
C TRP A 190 -4.08 -10.47 3.98
N GLY A 191 -2.83 -10.05 4.04
CA GLY A 191 -1.70 -10.91 3.68
C GLY A 191 -0.34 -10.31 3.98
N TYR A 192 0.67 -11.16 3.85
CA TYR A 192 2.06 -10.73 3.88
C TYR A 192 2.39 -9.86 2.68
N ASP A 193 3.22 -8.85 2.89
CA ASP A 193 3.83 -8.07 1.82
C ASP A 193 4.83 -8.94 1.04
N PRO A 194 4.69 -9.06 -0.28
CA PRO A 194 5.59 -9.89 -1.08
C PRO A 194 7.01 -9.34 -1.18
N LEU A 195 7.24 -8.04 -0.92
CA LEU A 195 8.56 -7.42 -0.99
C LEU A 195 9.40 -7.60 0.27
N VAL A 196 8.77 -7.89 1.40
CA VAL A 196 9.46 -8.03 2.68
C VAL A 196 9.54 -9.51 3.06
N PRO A 197 10.67 -10.03 3.56
CA PRO A 197 10.76 -11.40 4.04
C PRO A 197 9.66 -11.73 5.06
N ARG A 198 9.06 -12.90 4.92
CA ARG A 198 7.88 -13.28 5.72
C ARG A 198 8.16 -13.35 7.22
N ASP A 199 9.36 -13.71 7.61
CA ASP A 199 9.81 -13.78 9.00
C ASP A 199 10.11 -12.39 9.60
N GLU A 200 10.27 -11.39 8.76
CA GLU A 200 10.44 -9.98 9.15
C GLU A 200 9.11 -9.20 9.18
N GLN A 201 7.98 -9.88 9.08
CA GLN A 201 6.64 -9.27 9.13
C GLN A 201 5.81 -9.88 10.26
N PRO A 202 4.81 -9.16 10.81
CA PRO A 202 3.82 -9.75 11.69
C PRO A 202 2.81 -10.59 10.91
N GLU A 203 2.22 -11.62 11.51
CA GLU A 203 1.06 -12.32 10.97
C GLU A 203 -0.23 -11.75 11.56
N LEU A 204 -1.07 -11.12 10.74
CA LEU A 204 -2.23 -10.37 11.21
C LEU A 204 -3.56 -10.83 10.59
N TYR A 205 -3.68 -12.08 10.12
CA TYR A 205 -4.94 -12.57 9.54
C TYR A 205 -6.14 -12.42 10.51
N ARG A 206 -5.90 -12.60 11.82
CA ARG A 206 -6.90 -12.44 12.89
C ARG A 206 -6.79 -11.12 13.65
N GLY A 207 -5.90 -10.20 13.20
CA GLY A 207 -5.56 -8.97 13.90
C GLY A 207 -4.52 -9.16 14.98
N TYR A 208 -4.32 -8.12 15.80
CA TYR A 208 -3.46 -8.19 16.97
C TYR A 208 -4.17 -8.91 18.12
N ASN A 209 -3.41 -9.60 18.96
CA ASN A 209 -3.93 -10.10 20.22
C ASN A 209 -4.17 -8.92 21.18
N GLY A 210 -5.38 -8.79 21.73
CA GLY A 210 -5.77 -7.68 22.60
C GLY A 210 -6.70 -6.68 21.93
N ASP A 211 -6.65 -5.41 22.36
CA ASP A 211 -7.64 -4.38 22.02
C ASP A 211 -7.20 -3.44 20.87
N TYR A 212 -6.17 -3.83 20.11
CA TYR A 212 -5.70 -3.03 19.00
C TYR A 212 -6.30 -3.48 17.66
N ASP A 213 -6.71 -2.50 16.85
CA ASP A 213 -7.07 -2.71 15.45
C ASP A 213 -5.82 -2.86 14.58
N ARG A 214 -5.98 -3.51 13.42
CA ARG A 214 -5.04 -3.37 12.30
C ARG A 214 -5.23 -1.98 11.69
N GLY A 215 -4.53 -1.00 12.23
CA GLY A 215 -4.60 0.39 11.76
C GLY A 215 -3.83 0.54 10.46
N HIS A 216 -4.54 0.92 9.39
CA HIS A 216 -3.91 1.24 8.11
C HIS A 216 -3.08 2.51 8.21
N GLN A 217 -1.88 2.51 7.63
CA GLN A 217 -1.15 3.74 7.36
C GLN A 217 -1.66 4.38 6.07
N LEU A 218 -1.55 3.73 4.92
CA LEU A 218 -2.29 4.09 3.71
C LEU A 218 -3.71 3.53 3.83
N PRO A 219 -4.75 4.38 3.95
CA PRO A 219 -6.13 3.92 4.07
C PRO A 219 -6.60 3.16 2.82
N SER A 220 -7.33 2.06 2.99
CA SER A 220 -7.86 1.32 1.84
C SER A 220 -8.83 2.16 0.99
N ALA A 221 -9.49 3.16 1.59
CA ALA A 221 -10.37 4.08 0.89
C ALA A 221 -9.64 5.05 -0.07
N ASP A 222 -8.31 5.18 0.06
CA ASP A 222 -7.48 6.01 -0.81
C ASP A 222 -7.03 5.26 -2.07
N ARG A 223 -7.28 3.95 -2.15
CA ARG A 223 -6.94 3.06 -3.26
C ARG A 223 -8.08 2.06 -3.51
N LEU A 224 -9.05 2.43 -4.35
CA LEU A 224 -10.19 1.56 -4.66
C LEU A 224 -10.02 0.78 -5.96
N THR A 225 -8.98 1.04 -6.75
CA THR A 225 -8.58 0.14 -7.85
C THR A 225 -8.10 -1.17 -7.22
N ARG A 226 -8.60 -2.32 -7.74
CA ARG A 226 -8.49 -3.62 -7.08
C ARG A 226 -7.06 -3.96 -6.59
N ASN A 227 -6.08 -4.00 -7.49
CA ASN A 227 -4.72 -4.41 -7.13
C ASN A 227 -4.06 -3.41 -6.16
N ALA A 228 -4.27 -2.11 -6.37
CA ALA A 228 -3.81 -1.09 -5.43
C ALA A 228 -4.46 -1.25 -4.05
N ASN A 229 -5.75 -1.62 -4.02
CA ASN A 229 -6.47 -1.86 -2.77
C ASN A 229 -5.96 -3.11 -2.04
N ILE A 230 -5.66 -4.21 -2.76
CA ILE A 230 -5.05 -5.41 -2.16
C ILE A 230 -3.77 -5.05 -1.42
N ALA A 231 -2.90 -4.24 -2.02
CA ALA A 231 -1.63 -3.83 -1.41
C ALA A 231 -1.83 -3.01 -0.12
N THR A 232 -2.97 -2.31 0.04
CA THR A 232 -3.24 -1.62 1.31
C THR A 232 -3.50 -2.56 2.49
N PHE A 233 -3.77 -3.85 2.24
CA PHE A 233 -4.01 -4.88 3.25
C PHE A 233 -2.77 -5.71 3.59
N TYR A 234 -1.61 -5.36 3.05
CA TYR A 234 -0.36 -5.99 3.48
C TYR A 234 -0.07 -5.67 4.94
N PHE A 235 0.47 -6.64 5.66
CA PHE A 235 0.78 -6.49 7.08
C PHE A 235 1.82 -5.41 7.35
N THR A 236 2.67 -5.08 6.37
CA THR A 236 3.62 -3.96 6.43
C THR A 236 2.95 -2.58 6.46
N ASN A 237 1.70 -2.47 5.99
CA ASN A 237 0.92 -1.24 6.04
C ASN A 237 0.11 -1.10 7.35
N MET A 238 0.26 -2.05 8.28
CA MET A 238 -0.52 -2.12 9.52
C MET A 238 0.30 -1.72 10.74
N THR A 239 -0.32 -0.95 11.62
CA THR A 239 0.20 -0.66 12.96
C THR A 239 -0.86 -0.96 14.02
N PRO A 240 -0.47 -1.32 15.27
CA PRO A 240 -1.46 -1.51 16.33
C PRO A 240 -2.05 -0.16 16.73
N GLN A 241 -3.33 0.05 16.43
CA GLN A 241 -4.07 1.27 16.76
C GLN A 241 -5.21 1.00 17.74
N ILE A 242 -5.40 1.88 18.71
CA ILE A 242 -6.57 1.87 19.59
C ILE A 242 -7.84 1.95 18.72
N GLY A 243 -8.74 0.96 18.85
CA GLY A 243 -9.88 0.78 17.94
C GLY A 243 -10.91 1.91 18.01
N SER A 244 -11.97 1.74 18.80
CA SER A 244 -13.17 2.58 18.76
C SER A 244 -12.97 4.06 19.16
N ARG A 245 -11.88 4.40 19.83
CA ARG A 245 -11.62 5.76 20.34
C ARG A 245 -10.44 6.47 19.67
N PHE A 246 -9.84 5.85 18.66
CA PHE A 246 -8.81 6.44 17.81
C PHE A 246 -9.04 6.05 16.36
N ASN A 247 -8.67 4.83 15.94
CA ASN A 247 -8.72 4.37 14.56
C ASN A 247 -10.11 4.51 13.91
N GLN A 248 -11.14 3.95 14.55
CA GLN A 248 -12.53 3.95 14.05
C GLN A 248 -13.28 5.25 14.36
N SER A 249 -12.62 6.29 14.85
CA SER A 249 -13.25 7.53 15.25
C SER A 249 -12.49 8.75 14.71
N ILE A 250 -11.74 9.46 15.55
CA ILE A 250 -11.11 10.73 15.18
C ILE A 250 -10.08 10.57 14.05
N TRP A 251 -9.27 9.49 14.06
CA TRP A 251 -8.29 9.20 13.01
C TRP A 251 -8.95 8.89 11.67
N GLY A 252 -9.99 8.04 11.65
CA GLY A 252 -10.76 7.73 10.43
C GLY A 252 -11.49 8.97 9.87
N ASN A 253 -11.92 9.91 10.73
CA ASN A 253 -12.49 11.18 10.30
C ASN A 253 -11.42 12.12 9.74
N PHE A 254 -10.20 12.09 10.29
CA PHE A 254 -9.05 12.79 9.72
C PHE A 254 -8.70 12.25 8.32
N GLU A 255 -8.64 10.94 8.15
CA GLU A 255 -8.42 10.32 6.82
C GLU A 255 -9.48 10.75 5.80
N THR A 256 -10.73 10.87 6.24
CA THR A 256 -11.82 11.36 5.37
C THR A 256 -11.58 12.81 4.97
N LYS A 257 -11.12 13.66 5.90
CA LYS A 257 -10.79 15.07 5.64
C LYS A 257 -9.62 15.16 4.64
N VAL A 258 -8.58 14.35 4.77
CA VAL A 258 -7.45 14.28 3.82
C VAL A 258 -7.94 13.95 2.40
N ARG A 259 -8.85 12.98 2.25
CA ARG A 259 -9.48 12.69 0.95
C ARG A 259 -10.28 13.87 0.40
N ASP A 260 -10.96 14.62 1.24
CA ASP A 260 -11.69 15.82 0.80
C ASP A 260 -10.74 16.91 0.31
N TRP A 261 -9.64 17.18 0.99
CA TRP A 261 -8.61 18.11 0.52
C TRP A 261 -7.96 17.66 -0.80
N SER A 262 -7.75 16.36 -1.00
CA SER A 262 -7.18 15.85 -2.25
C SER A 262 -8.06 16.13 -3.48
N ARG A 263 -9.36 16.34 -3.31
CA ARG A 263 -10.28 16.64 -4.41
C ARG A 263 -10.12 18.06 -4.98
N THR A 264 -9.49 18.94 -4.23
CA THR A 264 -9.18 20.32 -4.66
C THR A 264 -7.78 20.46 -5.23
N ALA A 265 -6.98 19.40 -5.15
CA ALA A 265 -5.61 19.32 -5.65
C ALA A 265 -5.53 18.66 -7.04
N ASP A 266 -4.53 19.01 -7.82
CA ASP A 266 -4.07 18.12 -8.90
C ASP A 266 -3.44 16.86 -8.30
N THR A 267 -2.67 17.05 -7.21
CA THR A 267 -2.15 15.97 -6.37
C THR A 267 -1.93 16.48 -4.96
N LEU A 268 -2.40 15.72 -3.99
CA LEU A 268 -2.02 15.83 -2.58
C LEU A 268 -0.95 14.78 -2.31
N TYR A 269 0.25 15.20 -1.97
CA TYR A 269 1.34 14.32 -1.55
C TYR A 269 1.19 14.08 -0.06
N VAL A 270 1.11 12.83 0.34
CA VAL A 270 0.82 12.41 1.72
C VAL A 270 1.98 11.58 2.25
N VAL A 271 2.50 11.96 3.40
CA VAL A 271 3.32 11.08 4.25
C VAL A 271 2.53 10.85 5.53
N THR A 272 2.21 9.61 5.82
CA THR A 272 1.55 9.20 7.07
C THR A 272 2.47 8.27 7.81
N GLY A 273 2.49 8.33 9.12
CA GLY A 273 3.41 7.47 9.87
C GLY A 273 3.12 7.45 11.35
N CYS A 274 4.05 6.83 12.07
CA CYS A 274 3.95 6.68 13.50
C CYS A 274 5.27 7.04 14.19
N VAL A 275 5.16 7.53 15.43
CA VAL A 275 6.28 7.84 16.31
C VAL A 275 6.32 6.78 17.40
N LEU A 276 7.48 6.15 17.60
CA LEU A 276 7.66 5.09 18.58
C LEU A 276 8.02 5.64 19.96
N GLU A 277 8.52 6.88 20.05
CA GLU A 277 8.72 7.55 21.33
C GLU A 277 7.40 7.65 22.10
N GLY A 278 7.45 7.45 23.40
CA GLY A 278 6.23 7.39 24.21
C GLY A 278 5.39 6.13 24.02
N SER A 279 5.93 5.09 23.38
CA SER A 279 5.25 3.79 23.23
C SER A 279 4.70 3.27 24.54
N PRO A 280 3.44 2.83 24.61
CA PRO A 280 2.88 2.19 25.79
C PRO A 280 3.32 0.72 25.96
N GLY A 281 4.08 0.16 25.00
CA GLY A 281 4.54 -1.22 25.02
C GLY A 281 4.36 -1.93 23.67
N VAL A 282 3.99 -3.20 23.71
CA VAL A 282 3.84 -4.04 22.51
C VAL A 282 2.45 -4.65 22.41
N ALA A 283 1.99 -4.85 21.18
CA ALA A 283 0.92 -5.76 20.83
C ALA A 283 1.54 -7.06 20.29
N TYR A 284 0.78 -8.14 20.28
CA TYR A 284 1.25 -9.42 19.74
C TYR A 284 0.48 -9.79 18.49
N ASP A 285 1.19 -10.33 17.52
CA ASP A 285 0.63 -10.88 16.31
C ASP A 285 0.02 -12.29 16.52
N ASN A 286 -0.36 -12.97 15.45
CA ASN A 286 -0.98 -14.31 15.53
C ASN A 286 0.04 -15.44 15.79
N LEU A 287 1.34 -15.14 15.76
CA LEU A 287 2.46 -16.04 16.06
C LEU A 287 3.21 -15.62 17.35
N ASP A 288 2.60 -14.77 18.19
CA ASP A 288 3.17 -14.22 19.42
C ASP A 288 4.45 -13.38 19.21
N LYS A 289 4.67 -12.83 17.99
CA LYS A 289 5.70 -11.81 17.77
C LYS A 289 5.25 -10.48 18.39
N ALA A 290 6.18 -9.82 19.05
CA ALA A 290 5.95 -8.48 19.62
C ALA A 290 6.00 -7.43 18.50
N VAL A 291 4.98 -6.59 18.41
CA VAL A 291 4.89 -5.45 17.51
C VAL A 291 4.80 -4.19 18.37
N THR A 292 5.70 -3.23 18.16
CA THR A 292 5.72 -2.01 18.97
C THR A 292 4.45 -1.19 18.75
N VAL A 293 3.78 -0.81 19.84
CA VAL A 293 2.62 0.08 19.79
C VAL A 293 3.13 1.52 19.71
N PRO A 294 2.81 2.30 18.66
CA PRO A 294 3.25 3.69 18.54
C PRO A 294 2.70 4.59 19.67
N GLY A 295 3.52 5.58 20.08
CA GLY A 295 3.10 6.64 21.01
C GLY A 295 2.28 7.73 20.35
N GLY A 296 2.46 7.95 19.04
CA GLY A 296 1.75 8.95 18.25
C GLY A 296 1.68 8.62 16.78
N TYR A 297 0.83 9.34 16.07
CA TYR A 297 0.64 9.24 14.62
C TYR A 297 0.66 10.63 13.98
N PHE A 298 1.18 10.69 12.77
CA PHE A 298 1.29 11.94 12.02
C PHE A 298 0.82 11.81 10.57
N LYS A 299 0.54 12.95 9.97
CA LYS A 299 0.47 13.13 8.52
C LYS A 299 1.16 14.45 8.14
N ALA A 300 2.11 14.38 7.19
CA ALA A 300 2.64 15.53 6.47
C ALA A 300 1.96 15.59 5.11
N LEU A 301 1.39 16.73 4.75
CA LEU A 301 0.62 16.94 3.54
C LEU A 301 1.25 18.06 2.71
N LEU A 302 1.51 17.81 1.42
CA LEU A 302 1.90 18.82 0.45
C LEU A 302 0.84 18.87 -0.66
N TRP A 303 0.05 19.92 -0.67
CA TRP A 303 -0.99 20.17 -1.65
C TRP A 303 -0.41 20.87 -2.88
N TYR A 304 -0.77 20.41 -4.07
CA TYR A 304 -0.38 21.00 -5.34
C TYR A 304 -1.57 21.17 -6.26
N ASN A 305 -1.69 22.39 -6.87
CA ASN A 305 -2.61 22.66 -7.96
C ASN A 305 -2.02 23.72 -8.90
N HIS A 306 -1.82 23.34 -10.17
CA HIS A 306 -1.20 24.22 -11.17
C HIS A 306 -2.04 25.45 -11.51
N ALA A 307 -3.36 25.37 -11.36
CA ALA A 307 -4.31 26.44 -11.62
C ALA A 307 -4.74 27.17 -10.34
N SER A 308 -3.99 27.01 -9.23
CA SER A 308 -4.33 27.61 -7.94
C SER A 308 -4.50 29.13 -8.05
N THR A 309 -5.61 29.62 -7.51
CA THR A 309 -5.92 31.04 -7.33
C THR A 309 -5.78 31.48 -5.87
N TYR A 310 -5.33 30.59 -5.01
CA TYR A 310 -5.08 30.89 -3.61
C TYR A 310 -3.87 31.82 -3.42
N SER A 311 -3.88 32.63 -2.37
CA SER A 311 -2.80 33.57 -2.07
C SER A 311 -1.45 32.92 -1.75
N PHE A 312 -1.46 31.67 -1.33
CA PHE A 312 -0.25 30.87 -1.07
C PHE A 312 0.37 30.26 -2.35
N GLY A 313 -0.25 30.45 -3.55
CA GLY A 313 0.29 29.97 -4.80
C GLY A 313 -0.11 28.53 -5.14
N GLN A 314 0.77 27.81 -5.84
CA GLN A 314 0.51 26.46 -6.35
C GLN A 314 0.77 25.36 -5.32
N TYR A 315 1.60 25.61 -4.33
CA TYR A 315 1.97 24.66 -3.28
C TYR A 315 1.65 25.24 -1.91
N THR A 316 1.18 24.39 -1.00
CA THR A 316 1.10 24.64 0.43
C THR A 316 1.23 23.33 1.18
N ALA A 317 1.77 23.40 2.40
CA ALA A 317 1.98 22.21 3.23
C ALA A 317 1.36 22.37 4.61
N ALA A 318 1.10 21.26 5.27
CA ALA A 318 0.64 21.21 6.66
C ALA A 318 1.07 19.89 7.31
N GLY A 319 1.59 19.98 8.53
CA GLY A 319 1.84 18.90 9.44
C GLY A 319 0.65 18.68 10.38
N PHE A 320 0.43 17.43 10.76
CA PHE A 320 -0.56 17.04 11.76
C PHE A 320 0.03 15.97 12.66
N PHE A 321 -0.12 16.12 13.97
CA PHE A 321 0.30 15.12 14.94
C PHE A 321 -0.80 14.84 15.96
N MET A 322 -0.97 13.56 16.31
CA MET A 322 -1.94 13.11 17.30
C MET A 322 -1.32 12.06 18.22
N ASP A 323 -1.37 12.29 19.52
CA ASP A 323 -1.05 11.26 20.52
C ASP A 323 -1.89 10.00 20.30
N HIS A 324 -1.27 8.82 20.43
CA HIS A 324 -1.98 7.55 20.36
C HIS A 324 -2.68 7.24 21.68
N ARG A 325 -3.85 7.79 21.88
CA ARG A 325 -4.64 7.67 23.12
C ARG A 325 -6.14 7.57 22.85
N ASN A 326 -6.91 7.30 23.89
CA ASN A 326 -8.36 7.38 23.80
C ASN A 326 -8.83 8.84 23.72
N TYR A 327 -9.62 9.16 22.70
CA TYR A 327 -10.29 10.46 22.55
C TYR A 327 -11.74 10.36 23.02
N SER A 328 -12.25 11.46 23.62
CA SER A 328 -13.63 11.51 24.12
C SER A 328 -14.67 11.76 23.03
N GLY A 329 -14.25 12.24 21.86
CA GLY A 329 -15.08 12.51 20.68
C GLY A 329 -14.49 11.95 19.40
N SER A 330 -15.29 11.90 18.35
CA SER A 330 -14.86 11.46 17.01
C SER A 330 -14.62 12.62 16.05
N THR A 331 -15.04 13.84 16.38
CA THR A 331 -14.88 15.01 15.52
C THR A 331 -13.41 15.38 15.39
N PHE A 332 -12.91 15.41 14.17
CA PHE A 332 -11.59 15.93 13.84
C PHE A 332 -11.73 17.43 13.52
N VAL A 333 -11.07 18.26 14.31
CA VAL A 333 -10.96 19.69 14.09
C VAL A 333 -9.50 19.98 13.70
N PRO A 334 -9.22 20.41 12.45
CA PRO A 334 -7.84 20.60 11.99
C PRO A 334 -7.00 21.50 12.90
N ASP A 335 -7.54 22.62 13.34
CA ASP A 335 -6.86 23.61 14.19
C ASP A 335 -6.33 23.06 15.52
N ASP A 336 -6.84 21.92 16.00
CA ASP A 336 -6.38 21.29 17.24
C ASP A 336 -5.06 20.50 17.05
N TYR A 337 -4.67 20.20 15.80
CA TYR A 337 -3.59 19.26 15.47
C TYR A 337 -2.62 19.77 14.38
N ILE A 338 -2.98 20.88 13.70
CA ILE A 338 -2.22 21.42 12.56
C ILE A 338 -0.97 22.17 13.05
N MET A 339 0.12 22.03 12.30
CA MET A 339 1.39 22.71 12.54
C MET A 339 2.17 22.88 11.23
N SER A 340 3.27 23.64 11.26
CA SER A 340 4.20 23.72 10.13
C SER A 340 4.85 22.32 9.88
N ILE A 341 5.46 22.15 8.71
CA ILE A 341 6.26 20.95 8.43
C ILE A 341 7.49 20.93 9.33
N ASP A 342 8.18 22.07 9.50
CA ASP A 342 9.36 22.19 10.38
C ASP A 342 9.03 21.75 11.83
N ASP A 343 7.87 22.15 12.38
CA ASP A 343 7.43 21.72 13.72
C ASP A 343 7.16 20.21 13.78
N LEU A 344 6.60 19.64 12.69
CA LEU A 344 6.38 18.20 12.61
C LEU A 344 7.69 17.42 12.50
N GLU A 345 8.68 17.96 11.81
CA GLU A 345 10.03 17.38 11.70
C GLU A 345 10.74 17.36 13.07
N GLU A 346 10.59 18.43 13.89
CA GLU A 346 11.10 18.42 15.26
C GLU A 346 10.48 17.30 16.12
N ILE A 347 9.20 17.00 15.93
CA ILE A 347 8.51 15.93 16.66
C ILE A 347 8.91 14.53 16.17
N THR A 348 9.03 14.37 14.85
CA THR A 348 9.18 13.03 14.24
C THR A 348 10.64 12.64 13.99
N GLY A 349 11.53 13.63 13.87
CA GLY A 349 12.90 13.45 13.41
C GLY A 349 13.01 13.06 11.92
N ILE A 350 11.95 13.26 11.15
CA ILE A 350 11.87 12.92 9.71
C ILE A 350 11.90 14.22 8.92
N ASP A 351 12.83 14.35 7.97
CA ASP A 351 12.89 15.43 6.98
C ASP A 351 11.91 15.08 5.84
N PHE A 352 10.86 15.89 5.69
CA PHE A 352 9.80 15.64 4.73
C PHE A 352 10.06 16.34 3.39
N PHE A 353 9.44 15.86 2.33
CA PHE A 353 9.40 16.46 0.99
C PHE A 353 10.76 16.84 0.40
N VAL A 354 11.81 16.04 0.67
CA VAL A 354 13.21 16.29 0.32
C VAL A 354 13.47 16.59 -1.17
N ASN A 355 12.51 16.29 -2.04
CA ASN A 355 12.58 16.58 -3.47
C ASN A 355 11.89 17.91 -3.87
N LEU A 356 11.20 18.58 -2.96
CA LEU A 356 10.53 19.85 -3.22
C LEU A 356 11.51 20.96 -3.62
N PRO A 357 12.67 21.12 -2.97
CA PRO A 357 13.68 22.11 -3.37
C PRO A 357 14.14 21.98 -4.82
N ALA A 358 14.30 20.77 -5.31
CA ALA A 358 14.68 20.53 -6.71
C ALA A 358 13.57 20.95 -7.70
N LYS A 359 12.31 20.97 -7.25
CA LYS A 359 11.15 21.32 -8.07
C LYS A 359 10.86 22.81 -8.13
N ILE A 360 11.01 23.53 -7.01
CA ILE A 360 10.59 24.94 -6.89
C ILE A 360 11.70 25.88 -6.40
N GLY A 361 12.89 25.36 -6.06
CA GLY A 361 14.01 26.09 -5.47
C GLY A 361 13.97 26.08 -3.94
N GLN A 362 15.17 26.04 -3.32
CA GLN A 362 15.35 25.88 -1.87
C GLN A 362 14.56 26.93 -1.07
N ALA A 363 14.76 28.22 -1.37
CA ALA A 363 14.13 29.31 -0.59
C ALA A 363 12.59 29.25 -0.61
N GLN A 364 11.98 28.72 -1.68
CA GLN A 364 10.53 28.57 -1.76
C GLN A 364 10.07 27.33 -1.02
N ALA A 365 10.83 26.24 -1.05
CA ALA A 365 10.55 25.03 -0.28
C ALA A 365 10.61 25.36 1.23
N ASP A 366 11.72 25.98 1.70
CA ASP A 366 11.88 26.40 3.10
C ASP A 366 10.73 27.30 3.58
N ALA A 367 10.25 28.22 2.70
CA ALA A 367 9.14 29.10 3.03
C ALA A 367 7.79 28.36 3.13
N ILE A 368 7.62 27.25 2.41
CA ILE A 368 6.41 26.41 2.48
C ILE A 368 6.45 25.54 3.74
N GLU A 369 7.60 24.97 4.06
CA GLU A 369 7.77 24.05 5.20
C GLU A 369 7.69 24.79 6.54
N SER A 370 8.26 26.01 6.63
CA SER A 370 8.20 26.84 7.82
C SER A 370 6.90 27.65 8.00
N ALA A 371 6.02 27.68 6.99
CA ALA A 371 4.79 28.47 7.06
C ALA A 371 3.81 27.91 8.10
N ASP A 372 3.22 28.78 8.92
CA ASP A 372 2.09 28.41 9.79
C ASP A 372 0.84 28.13 8.94
N PRO A 373 0.34 26.89 8.87
CA PRO A 373 -0.79 26.51 8.05
C PRO A 373 -2.16 26.83 8.68
N SER A 374 -2.23 27.23 9.96
CA SER A 374 -3.49 27.41 10.70
C SER A 374 -4.41 28.50 10.13
N GLY A 375 -3.82 29.48 9.42
CA GLY A 375 -4.58 30.53 8.72
C GLY A 375 -4.97 30.22 7.28
N VAL A 376 -4.60 29.06 6.76
CA VAL A 376 -4.85 28.66 5.37
C VAL A 376 -6.23 28.03 5.22
N SER A 377 -7.14 28.73 4.52
CA SER A 377 -8.54 28.30 4.36
C SER A 377 -8.72 26.91 3.72
N LEU A 378 -7.69 26.38 3.08
CA LEU A 378 -7.69 25.04 2.51
C LEU A 378 -7.88 23.96 3.57
N TRP A 379 -7.24 24.13 4.73
CA TRP A 379 -7.18 23.11 5.78
C TRP A 379 -8.38 23.13 6.75
N ASN A 380 -9.32 24.05 6.56
CA ASN A 380 -10.54 24.21 7.39
C ASN A 380 -11.69 23.27 7.00
#